data_bc23cccbd57cfa086456ed62a3bd92ef
#
_entry.id   bc23cccbd57cfa086456ed62a3bd92ef
#
_cell.length_a   1.000
_cell.length_b   1.000
_cell.length_c   1.000
_cell.angle_alpha   90.00
_cell.angle_beta   90.00
_cell.angle_gamma   90.00
#
_symmetry.space_group_name_H-M   'P 1'
#
loop_
_entity.id
_entity.type
_entity.pdbx_description
1 polymer ?
#
loop_
_entity_poly.entity_id
_entity_poly.type
_entity_poly.pdbx_seq_one_letter_code
_entity_poly.pdbx_strand_id
1 'polypeptide(L)'
;MANHLYKGDLPDGLDLGAVVAIDCETMGLNPHRDRLCVVQLSGGDGNAHLVQVAVGQTKAPNLCRLLTNPEVLKLFHFGRFDIAAMYNAFGTLTAPVYCTKIASKLIRTYTDRHGLKNLLQELLDVDVSKQQQSSDWGSPQLTAAQLDYAASDVLYLHRLREALNKRLEREGRMEMAQSCFESVSYTHLTLPTKA
;
A
#
# COMPACT_ATOMS: atom_id res chain seq x y z
N MET A 1 -17.62 8.41 -3.06
CA MET A 1 -16.70 7.27 -2.82
C MET A 1 -17.32 6.04 -3.47
N ALA A 2 -16.57 5.37 -4.34
CA ALA A 2 -16.98 4.11 -4.94
C ALA A 2 -15.85 3.09 -4.79
N ASN A 3 -16.23 1.84 -4.46
CA ASN A 3 -15.31 0.71 -4.42
C ASN A 3 -15.51 -0.11 -5.68
N HIS A 4 -14.48 -0.19 -6.52
CA HIS A 4 -14.50 -0.94 -7.77
C HIS A 4 -13.73 -2.24 -7.60
N LEU A 5 -14.40 -3.39 -7.70
CA LEU A 5 -13.77 -4.70 -7.60
C LEU A 5 -13.52 -5.30 -8.98
N TYR A 6 -12.27 -5.67 -9.23
CA TYR A 6 -11.83 -6.35 -10.45
C TYR A 6 -11.31 -7.75 -10.14
N LYS A 7 -11.47 -8.68 -11.06
CA LYS A 7 -10.94 -10.03 -10.95
C LYS A 7 -9.65 -10.15 -11.77
N GLY A 8 -8.56 -10.46 -11.10
CA GLY A 8 -7.27 -10.79 -11.70
C GLY A 8 -6.38 -9.61 -12.08
N ASP A 9 -6.91 -8.51 -12.62
CA ASP A 9 -6.12 -7.36 -13.04
C ASP A 9 -6.93 -6.06 -13.05
N LEU A 10 -6.25 -4.93 -13.18
CA LEU A 10 -6.88 -3.63 -13.47
C LEU A 10 -7.43 -3.60 -14.91
N PRO A 11 -8.51 -2.85 -15.18
CA PRO A 11 -9.02 -2.69 -16.55
C PRO A 11 -8.02 -1.92 -17.43
N ASP A 12 -8.09 -2.19 -18.74
CA ASP A 12 -7.29 -1.47 -19.71
C ASP A 12 -7.61 0.02 -19.68
N GLY A 13 -6.56 0.85 -19.78
CA GLY A 13 -6.69 2.30 -19.86
C GLY A 13 -7.09 3.00 -18.56
N LEU A 14 -7.16 2.29 -17.43
CA LEU A 14 -7.39 2.94 -16.12
C LEU A 14 -6.20 3.84 -15.79
N ASP A 15 -6.47 5.15 -15.67
CA ASP A 15 -5.50 6.14 -15.21
C ASP A 15 -5.82 6.54 -13.75
N LEU A 16 -4.87 6.32 -12.86
CA LEU A 16 -4.94 6.71 -11.45
C LEU A 16 -4.06 7.92 -11.12
N GLY A 17 -3.51 8.58 -12.14
CA GLY A 17 -2.66 9.76 -12.00
C GLY A 17 -1.22 9.43 -11.62
N ALA A 18 -0.44 10.50 -11.35
CA ALA A 18 0.99 10.42 -11.08
C ALA A 18 1.36 9.91 -9.67
N VAL A 19 0.38 9.78 -8.79
CA VAL A 19 0.57 9.32 -7.40
C VAL A 19 -0.54 8.34 -7.06
N VAL A 20 -0.19 7.10 -6.71
CA VAL A 20 -1.17 6.04 -6.43
C VAL A 20 -0.92 5.43 -5.06
N ALA A 21 -1.92 5.49 -4.20
CA ALA A 21 -1.91 4.79 -2.91
C ALA A 21 -2.16 3.30 -3.15
N ILE A 22 -1.40 2.44 -2.46
CA ILE A 22 -1.47 0.98 -2.62
C ILE A 22 -1.34 0.31 -1.25
N ASP A 23 -2.11 -0.75 -1.06
CA ASP A 23 -2.02 -1.67 0.08
C ASP A 23 -2.37 -3.09 -0.38
N CYS A 24 -2.11 -4.12 0.42
CA CYS A 24 -2.35 -5.51 0.06
C CYS A 24 -2.97 -6.30 1.21
N GLU A 25 -3.87 -7.23 0.86
CA GLU A 25 -4.36 -8.26 1.76
C GLU A 25 -3.84 -9.64 1.33
N THR A 26 -3.42 -10.43 2.31
CA THR A 26 -2.81 -11.75 2.13
C THR A 26 -3.46 -12.79 3.04
N MET A 27 -3.19 -14.08 2.81
CA MET A 27 -3.66 -15.16 3.69
C MET A 27 -3.00 -15.15 5.08
N GLY A 28 -1.95 -14.36 5.28
CA GLY A 28 -1.20 -14.24 6.54
C GLY A 28 0.06 -13.41 6.34
N LEU A 29 0.98 -13.45 7.31
CA LEU A 29 2.12 -12.53 7.37
C LEU A 29 3.44 -13.12 6.82
N ASN A 30 3.45 -14.36 6.37
CA ASN A 30 4.63 -14.97 5.76
C ASN A 30 4.55 -14.89 4.23
N PRO A 31 5.29 -13.98 3.56
CA PRO A 31 5.16 -13.76 2.13
C PRO A 31 5.59 -14.97 1.26
N HIS A 32 6.32 -15.93 1.82
CA HIS A 32 6.71 -17.16 1.11
C HIS A 32 5.64 -18.26 1.16
N ARG A 33 4.75 -18.21 2.15
CA ARG A 33 3.69 -19.20 2.37
C ARG A 33 2.31 -18.64 2.07
N ASP A 34 2.09 -17.39 2.46
CA ASP A 34 0.77 -16.79 2.51
C ASP A 34 0.57 -15.95 1.25
N ARG A 35 -0.32 -16.44 0.35
CA ARG A 35 -0.53 -15.81 -0.95
C ARG A 35 -1.13 -14.41 -0.86
N LEU A 36 -0.84 -13.59 -1.85
CA LEU A 36 -1.54 -12.34 -2.13
C LEU A 36 -3.01 -12.64 -2.52
N CYS A 37 -3.94 -11.89 -1.94
CA CYS A 37 -5.38 -12.07 -2.16
C CYS A 37 -6.04 -10.85 -2.80
N VAL A 38 -5.70 -9.65 -2.33
CA VAL A 38 -6.25 -8.39 -2.84
C VAL A 38 -5.14 -7.37 -2.92
N VAL A 39 -5.15 -6.55 -3.97
CA VAL A 39 -4.37 -5.32 -4.07
C VAL A 39 -5.36 -4.18 -4.19
N GLN A 40 -5.36 -3.26 -3.25
CA GLN A 40 -6.18 -2.07 -3.28
C GLN A 40 -5.37 -0.85 -3.72
N LEU A 41 -5.97 -0.02 -4.57
CA LEU A 41 -5.35 1.18 -5.13
C LEU A 41 -6.30 2.37 -5.05
N SER A 42 -5.75 3.58 -4.95
CA SER A 42 -6.50 4.84 -5.07
C SER A 42 -5.65 5.93 -5.72
N GLY A 43 -6.24 6.67 -6.65
CA GLY A 43 -5.63 7.87 -7.25
C GLY A 43 -5.78 9.15 -6.40
N GLY A 44 -6.42 9.07 -5.22
CA GLY A 44 -6.68 10.23 -4.35
C GLY A 44 -7.96 10.99 -4.68
N ASP A 45 -8.77 10.49 -5.59
CA ASP A 45 -10.07 11.06 -6.03
C ASP A 45 -11.26 10.65 -5.14
N GLY A 46 -11.01 9.88 -4.07
CA GLY A 46 -12.00 9.35 -3.17
C GLY A 46 -12.59 8.02 -3.62
N ASN A 47 -12.08 7.41 -4.68
CA ASN A 47 -12.46 6.08 -5.13
C ASN A 47 -11.34 5.06 -4.81
N ALA A 48 -11.74 3.81 -4.59
CA ALA A 48 -10.83 2.69 -4.41
C ALA A 48 -11.04 1.63 -5.50
N HIS A 49 -9.93 1.10 -6.00
CA HIS A 49 -9.87 0.06 -7.01
C HIS A 49 -9.23 -1.18 -6.38
N LEU A 50 -9.98 -2.26 -6.29
CA LEU A 50 -9.55 -3.49 -5.64
C LEU A 50 -9.36 -4.59 -6.70
N VAL A 51 -8.18 -5.17 -6.76
CA VAL A 51 -7.86 -6.31 -7.64
C VAL A 51 -7.85 -7.57 -6.80
N GLN A 52 -8.83 -8.44 -6.99
CA GLN A 52 -8.86 -9.74 -6.34
C GLN A 52 -8.00 -10.74 -7.13
N VAL A 53 -6.96 -11.25 -6.48
CA VAL A 53 -5.98 -12.18 -7.07
C VAL A 53 -6.43 -13.62 -6.85
N ALA A 54 -6.56 -14.38 -7.93
CA ALA A 54 -6.96 -15.78 -7.86
C ALA A 54 -5.83 -16.68 -7.33
N VAL A 55 -6.21 -17.86 -6.83
CA VAL A 55 -5.24 -18.89 -6.42
C VAL A 55 -4.40 -19.31 -7.62
N GLY A 56 -3.07 -19.28 -7.47
CA GLY A 56 -2.13 -19.67 -8.54
C GLY A 56 -1.98 -18.62 -9.66
N GLN A 57 -2.59 -17.45 -9.53
CA GLN A 57 -2.40 -16.38 -10.50
C GLN A 57 -1.00 -15.78 -10.39
N THR A 58 -0.30 -15.71 -11.53
CA THR A 58 1.07 -15.16 -11.63
C THR A 58 1.18 -13.98 -12.59
N LYS A 59 0.07 -13.54 -13.19
CA LYS A 59 0.07 -12.46 -14.18
C LYS A 59 -1.03 -11.43 -13.86
N ALA A 60 -0.64 -10.16 -13.86
CA ALA A 60 -1.52 -8.99 -13.78
C ALA A 60 -0.85 -7.84 -14.56
N PRO A 61 -0.88 -7.88 -15.91
CA PRO A 61 -0.05 -7.00 -16.75
C PRO A 61 -0.33 -5.51 -16.55
N ASN A 62 -1.57 -5.10 -16.34
CA ASN A 62 -1.92 -3.69 -16.11
C ASN A 62 -1.45 -3.22 -14.74
N LEU A 63 -1.68 -4.01 -13.70
CA LEU A 63 -1.17 -3.74 -12.36
C LEU A 63 0.37 -3.70 -12.38
N CYS A 64 1.05 -4.68 -12.98
CA CYS A 64 2.51 -4.70 -13.06
C CYS A 64 3.08 -3.49 -13.82
N ARG A 65 2.42 -3.06 -14.90
CA ARG A 65 2.80 -1.84 -15.63
C ARG A 65 2.73 -0.61 -14.75
N LEU A 66 1.68 -0.47 -13.92
CA LEU A 66 1.56 0.62 -12.97
C LEU A 66 2.65 0.56 -11.90
N LEU A 67 2.91 -0.63 -11.32
CA LEU A 67 3.90 -0.82 -10.26
C LEU A 67 5.33 -0.46 -10.71
N THR A 68 5.68 -0.75 -11.97
CA THR A 68 7.02 -0.48 -12.55
C THR A 68 7.15 0.89 -13.21
N ASN A 69 6.06 1.62 -13.41
CA ASN A 69 6.11 2.92 -14.08
C ASN A 69 6.90 3.94 -13.25
N PRO A 70 8.07 4.46 -13.74
CA PRO A 70 8.88 5.41 -13.00
C PRO A 70 8.21 6.78 -12.81
N GLU A 71 7.25 7.14 -13.66
CA GLU A 71 6.51 8.41 -13.60
C GLU A 71 5.38 8.38 -12.55
N VAL A 72 5.05 7.22 -12.01
CA VAL A 72 4.01 7.06 -11.00
C VAL A 72 4.64 6.76 -9.64
N LEU A 73 4.44 7.64 -8.68
CA LEU A 73 4.84 7.42 -7.29
C LEU A 73 3.84 6.52 -6.57
N LYS A 74 4.30 5.41 -6.00
CA LYS A 74 3.46 4.48 -5.23
C LYS A 74 3.55 4.81 -3.75
N LEU A 75 2.39 5.15 -3.14
CA LEU A 75 2.27 5.46 -1.72
C LEU A 75 1.87 4.20 -0.94
N PHE A 76 2.61 3.89 0.10
CA PHE A 76 2.33 2.79 1.01
C PHE A 76 2.31 3.25 2.47
N HIS A 77 1.61 2.47 3.30
CA HIS A 77 1.83 2.50 4.73
C HIS A 77 2.53 1.21 5.17
N PHE A 78 3.84 1.26 5.44
CA PHE A 78 4.68 0.09 5.71
C PHE A 78 4.89 -0.83 4.49
N GLY A 79 5.03 -0.25 3.31
CA GLY A 79 5.02 -0.91 2.00
C GLY A 79 6.01 -2.05 1.76
N ARG A 80 6.97 -2.26 2.65
CA ARG A 80 7.91 -3.38 2.56
C ARG A 80 7.22 -4.74 2.47
N PHE A 81 6.13 -4.93 3.24
CA PHE A 81 5.35 -6.17 3.23
C PHE A 81 4.60 -6.32 1.91
N ASP A 82 3.92 -5.26 1.47
CA ASP A 82 3.11 -5.23 0.25
C ASP A 82 3.96 -5.47 -0.99
N ILE A 83 5.12 -4.80 -1.07
CA ILE A 83 6.08 -4.95 -2.16
C ILE A 83 6.59 -6.40 -2.23
N ALA A 84 6.90 -7.01 -1.09
CA ALA A 84 7.32 -8.41 -1.05
C ALA A 84 6.20 -9.35 -1.49
N ALA A 85 4.95 -9.13 -1.05
CA ALA A 85 3.80 -9.93 -1.45
C ALA A 85 3.52 -9.84 -2.96
N MET A 86 3.55 -8.63 -3.53
CA MET A 86 3.39 -8.42 -4.97
C MET A 86 4.56 -9.00 -5.79
N TYR A 87 5.80 -8.86 -5.29
CA TYR A 87 6.96 -9.46 -5.93
C TYR A 87 6.88 -10.99 -5.98
N ASN A 88 6.48 -11.63 -4.87
CA ASN A 88 6.31 -13.09 -4.84
C ASN A 88 5.17 -13.56 -5.74
N ALA A 89 4.10 -12.78 -5.88
CA ALA A 89 2.97 -13.13 -6.74
C ALA A 89 3.26 -12.94 -8.23
N PHE A 90 3.92 -11.84 -8.60
CA PHE A 90 4.02 -11.40 -10.01
C PHE A 90 5.45 -11.23 -10.52
N GLY A 91 6.47 -11.36 -9.66
CA GLY A 91 7.88 -11.14 -10.03
C GLY A 91 8.21 -9.67 -10.35
N THR A 92 7.36 -8.73 -9.91
CA THR A 92 7.43 -7.32 -10.30
C THR A 92 7.98 -6.46 -9.17
N LEU A 93 9.07 -5.74 -9.42
CA LEU A 93 9.64 -4.78 -8.48
C LEU A 93 8.89 -3.45 -8.55
N THR A 94 8.39 -2.99 -7.40
CA THR A 94 7.64 -1.73 -7.29
C THR A 94 8.56 -0.56 -7.01
N ALA A 95 8.59 0.44 -7.91
CA ALA A 95 9.36 1.69 -7.75
C ALA A 95 8.80 2.78 -8.69
N PRO A 96 8.95 4.10 -8.35
CA PRO A 96 9.40 4.65 -7.06
C PRO A 96 8.36 4.52 -5.94
N VAL A 97 8.80 4.58 -4.70
CA VAL A 97 7.98 4.34 -3.50
C VAL A 97 8.06 5.50 -2.53
N TYR A 98 6.94 5.83 -1.88
CA TYR A 98 6.86 6.66 -0.68
C TYR A 98 6.22 5.84 0.44
N CYS A 99 6.84 5.83 1.63
CA CYS A 99 6.30 5.08 2.78
C CYS A 99 5.93 6.03 3.92
N THR A 100 4.63 6.17 4.20
CA THR A 100 4.10 7.05 5.24
C THR A 100 4.56 6.65 6.65
N LYS A 101 4.80 5.37 6.91
CA LYS A 101 5.34 4.92 8.20
C LYS A 101 6.79 5.35 8.41
N ILE A 102 7.63 5.32 7.36
CA ILE A 102 9.00 5.84 7.41
C ILE A 102 8.96 7.35 7.63
N ALA A 103 8.19 8.10 6.84
CA ALA A 103 8.02 9.53 7.02
C ALA A 103 7.59 9.88 8.44
N SER A 104 6.61 9.14 8.98
CA SER A 104 6.15 9.30 10.37
C SER A 104 7.27 9.07 11.38
N LYS A 105 8.09 8.03 11.23
CA LYS A 105 9.21 7.76 12.15
C LYS A 105 10.25 8.86 12.13
N LEU A 106 10.49 9.48 11.00
CA LEU A 106 11.47 10.55 10.87
C LEU A 106 11.03 11.85 11.55
N ILE A 107 9.71 12.12 11.65
CA ILE A 107 9.20 13.41 12.17
C ILE A 107 8.43 13.31 13.48
N ARG A 108 7.93 12.14 13.86
CA ARG A 108 7.18 11.91 15.10
C ARG A 108 8.01 11.12 16.11
N THR A 109 9.18 11.65 16.43
CA THR A 109 10.17 11.03 17.35
C THR A 109 9.72 10.98 18.81
N TYR A 110 8.61 11.64 19.14
CA TYR A 110 8.02 11.72 20.48
C TYR A 110 7.07 10.54 20.79
N THR A 111 6.88 9.59 19.87
CA THR A 111 5.92 8.48 20.03
C THR A 111 6.33 7.25 19.22
N ASP A 112 5.95 6.07 19.69
CA ASP A 112 6.07 4.80 18.95
C ASP A 112 4.81 4.45 18.14
N ARG A 113 3.76 5.30 18.17
CA ARG A 113 2.49 5.06 17.50
C ARG A 113 2.53 5.47 16.03
N HIS A 114 3.16 4.63 15.20
CA HIS A 114 3.32 4.85 13.74
C HIS A 114 2.37 3.99 12.89
N GLY A 115 1.36 3.34 13.47
CA GLY A 115 0.34 2.61 12.72
C GLY A 115 -0.61 3.55 11.97
N LEU A 116 -1.18 3.09 10.84
CA LEU A 116 -2.02 3.92 9.97
C LEU A 116 -3.18 4.58 10.74
N LYS A 117 -3.95 3.81 11.52
CA LYS A 117 -5.04 4.35 12.34
C LYS A 117 -4.60 5.49 13.26
N ASN A 118 -3.44 5.36 13.92
CA ASN A 118 -2.92 6.40 14.81
C ASN A 118 -2.52 7.66 14.05
N LEU A 119 -1.94 7.49 12.84
CA LEU A 119 -1.56 8.62 11.98
C LEU A 119 -2.78 9.36 11.45
N LEU A 120 -3.79 8.61 10.98
CA LEU A 120 -5.01 9.19 10.46
C LEU A 120 -5.75 9.97 11.54
N GLN A 121 -5.86 9.42 12.76
CA GLN A 121 -6.49 10.10 13.88
C GLN A 121 -5.74 11.38 14.27
N GLU A 122 -4.41 11.31 14.42
CA GLU A 122 -3.61 12.45 14.89
C GLU A 122 -3.44 13.55 13.84
N LEU A 123 -3.22 13.18 12.57
CA LEU A 123 -2.85 14.13 11.53
C LEU A 123 -4.02 14.61 10.68
N LEU A 124 -5.11 13.84 10.61
CA LEU A 124 -6.24 14.12 9.73
C LEU A 124 -7.59 14.13 10.46
N ASP A 125 -7.62 13.80 11.77
CA ASP A 125 -8.83 13.61 12.57
C ASP A 125 -9.81 12.59 11.94
N VAL A 126 -9.25 11.50 11.40
CA VAL A 126 -10.00 10.40 10.77
C VAL A 126 -9.86 9.14 11.62
N ASP A 127 -10.98 8.54 11.99
CA ASP A 127 -11.02 7.22 12.63
C ASP A 127 -11.37 6.14 11.62
N VAL A 128 -10.59 5.06 11.59
CA VAL A 128 -10.80 3.90 10.71
C VAL A 128 -10.95 2.63 11.53
N SER A 129 -11.87 1.75 11.08
CA SER A 129 -12.09 0.46 11.72
C SER A 129 -10.95 -0.52 11.41
N LYS A 130 -10.67 -1.43 12.35
CA LYS A 130 -9.75 -2.56 12.14
C LYS A 130 -10.46 -3.92 12.14
N GLN A 131 -11.80 -3.93 12.10
CA GLN A 131 -12.57 -5.15 12.33
C GLN A 131 -12.34 -6.24 11.29
N GLN A 132 -11.99 -5.88 10.04
CA GLN A 132 -11.79 -6.84 8.96
C GLN A 132 -10.33 -7.24 8.74
N GLN A 133 -9.39 -6.72 9.52
CA GLN A 133 -7.94 -6.97 9.36
C GLN A 133 -7.58 -8.46 9.35
N SER A 134 -8.30 -9.28 10.10
CA SER A 134 -8.07 -10.74 10.21
C SER A 134 -9.16 -11.56 9.53
N SER A 135 -9.87 -11.00 8.56
CA SER A 135 -10.92 -11.71 7.84
C SER A 135 -10.34 -12.68 6.79
N ASP A 136 -11.17 -13.60 6.27
CA ASP A 136 -10.76 -14.51 5.21
C ASP A 136 -10.68 -13.77 3.86
N TRP A 137 -9.51 -13.23 3.56
CA TRP A 137 -9.21 -12.56 2.29
C TRP A 137 -9.10 -13.55 1.10
N GLY A 138 -8.94 -14.84 1.39
CA GLY A 138 -8.89 -15.90 0.39
C GLY A 138 -10.25 -16.33 -0.15
N SER A 139 -11.33 -15.84 0.44
CA SER A 139 -12.70 -16.14 -0.01
C SER A 139 -12.92 -15.75 -1.47
N PRO A 140 -13.61 -16.58 -2.29
CA PRO A 140 -13.92 -16.26 -3.67
C PRO A 140 -14.88 -15.07 -3.82
N GLN A 141 -15.64 -14.75 -2.76
CA GLN A 141 -16.54 -13.60 -2.69
C GLN A 141 -16.21 -12.78 -1.45
N LEU A 142 -15.79 -11.53 -1.67
CA LEU A 142 -15.53 -10.56 -0.59
C LEU A 142 -16.85 -9.90 -0.19
N THR A 143 -17.04 -9.71 1.11
CA THR A 143 -18.20 -8.98 1.66
C THR A 143 -18.06 -7.48 1.45
N ALA A 144 -19.15 -6.73 1.49
CA ALA A 144 -19.11 -5.26 1.46
C ALA A 144 -18.22 -4.69 2.58
N ALA A 145 -18.27 -5.26 3.79
CA ALA A 145 -17.44 -4.84 4.91
C ALA A 145 -15.94 -5.04 4.66
N GLN A 146 -15.54 -6.13 3.97
CA GLN A 146 -14.16 -6.34 3.55
C GLN A 146 -13.72 -5.32 2.48
N LEU A 147 -14.58 -5.05 1.49
CA LEU A 147 -14.29 -4.05 0.46
C LEU A 147 -14.12 -2.64 1.05
N ASP A 148 -14.99 -2.25 1.99
CA ASP A 148 -14.93 -0.96 2.67
C ASP A 148 -13.68 -0.85 3.55
N TYR A 149 -13.32 -1.93 4.24
CA TYR A 149 -12.08 -1.97 5.02
C TYR A 149 -10.85 -1.78 4.13
N ALA A 150 -10.69 -2.62 3.09
CA ALA A 150 -9.56 -2.55 2.16
C ALA A 150 -9.46 -1.18 1.46
N ALA A 151 -10.60 -0.58 1.10
CA ALA A 151 -10.64 0.78 0.57
C ALA A 151 -10.11 1.81 1.58
N SER A 152 -10.46 1.67 2.87
CA SER A 152 -10.04 2.63 3.90
C SER A 152 -8.52 2.72 4.09
N ASP A 153 -7.78 1.67 3.78
CA ASP A 153 -6.32 1.62 3.94
C ASP A 153 -5.59 2.44 2.86
N VAL A 154 -6.23 2.77 1.73
CA VAL A 154 -5.65 3.56 0.63
C VAL A 154 -6.23 4.97 0.46
N LEU A 155 -7.51 5.18 0.82
CA LEU A 155 -8.25 6.42 0.53
C LEU A 155 -7.64 7.68 1.17
N TYR A 156 -6.93 7.54 2.28
CA TYR A 156 -6.40 8.67 3.04
C TYR A 156 -4.90 8.90 2.86
N LEU A 157 -4.18 8.02 2.13
CA LEU A 157 -2.72 8.09 2.06
C LEU A 157 -2.21 9.36 1.34
N HIS A 158 -2.94 9.90 0.38
CA HIS A 158 -2.58 11.16 -0.29
C HIS A 158 -2.58 12.33 0.70
N ARG A 159 -3.68 12.52 1.43
CA ARG A 159 -3.78 13.56 2.46
C ARG A 159 -2.77 13.37 3.58
N LEU A 160 -2.53 12.10 3.97
CA LEU A 160 -1.52 11.76 4.96
C LEU A 160 -0.11 12.14 4.49
N ARG A 161 0.24 11.83 3.23
CA ARG A 161 1.51 12.24 2.62
C ARG A 161 1.70 13.75 2.66
N GLU A 162 0.69 14.53 2.31
CA GLU A 162 0.74 15.99 2.36
C GLU A 162 1.03 16.52 3.77
N ALA A 163 0.33 15.97 4.78
CA ALA A 163 0.55 16.36 6.17
C ALA A 163 1.94 15.98 6.67
N LEU A 164 2.47 14.81 6.25
CA LEU A 164 3.82 14.36 6.59
C LEU A 164 4.89 15.20 5.88
N ASN A 165 4.71 15.51 4.60
CA ASN A 165 5.66 16.32 3.82
C ASN A 165 5.84 17.72 4.42
N LYS A 166 4.76 18.41 4.79
CA LYS A 166 4.84 19.71 5.46
C LYS A 166 5.73 19.68 6.72
N ARG A 167 5.71 18.57 7.46
CA ARG A 167 6.55 18.40 8.65
C ARG A 167 7.99 18.02 8.27
N LEU A 168 8.19 17.15 7.28
CA LEU A 168 9.54 16.81 6.78
C LEU A 168 10.29 18.03 6.25
N GLU A 169 9.60 18.89 5.50
CA GLU A 169 10.14 20.16 4.98
C GLU A 169 10.51 21.12 6.12
N ARG A 170 9.57 21.34 7.06
CA ARG A 170 9.80 22.19 8.22
C ARG A 170 11.02 21.77 9.05
N GLU A 171 11.26 20.46 9.18
CA GLU A 171 12.35 19.88 9.96
C GLU A 171 13.63 19.65 9.14
N GLY A 172 13.64 19.97 7.83
CA GLY A 172 14.78 19.77 6.94
C GLY A 172 15.14 18.31 6.72
N ARG A 173 14.15 17.38 6.81
CA ARG A 173 14.39 15.94 6.74
C ARG A 173 13.91 15.28 5.44
N MET A 174 13.54 16.07 4.43
CA MET A 174 13.01 15.55 3.18
C MET A 174 14.04 14.71 2.42
N GLU A 175 15.30 15.14 2.32
CA GLU A 175 16.37 14.40 1.65
C GLU A 175 16.64 13.06 2.35
N MET A 176 16.69 13.06 3.68
CA MET A 176 16.81 11.82 4.46
C MET A 176 15.64 10.87 4.21
N ALA A 177 14.42 11.39 4.15
CA ALA A 177 13.22 10.60 3.85
C ALA A 177 13.30 9.98 2.46
N GLN A 178 13.75 10.74 1.45
CA GLN A 178 13.91 10.26 0.08
C GLN A 178 14.89 9.09 0.01
N SER A 179 16.06 9.20 0.62
CA SER A 179 17.04 8.11 0.70
C SER A 179 16.47 6.85 1.38
N CYS A 180 15.65 7.03 2.43
CA CYS A 180 14.99 5.91 3.08
C CYS A 180 13.93 5.26 2.17
N PHE A 181 13.17 6.05 1.39
CA PHE A 181 12.16 5.51 0.47
C PHE A 181 12.78 4.68 -0.65
N GLU A 182 13.91 5.11 -1.21
CA GLU A 182 14.65 4.37 -2.23
C GLU A 182 15.05 2.97 -1.75
N SER A 183 15.41 2.84 -0.47
CA SER A 183 15.80 1.55 0.11
C SER A 183 14.63 0.56 0.26
N VAL A 184 13.39 1.02 0.32
CA VAL A 184 12.21 0.16 0.56
C VAL A 184 12.03 -0.87 -0.55
N SER A 185 12.23 -0.46 -1.81
CA SER A 185 12.06 -1.33 -2.99
C SER A 185 13.03 -2.51 -3.02
N TYR A 186 14.16 -2.43 -2.32
CA TYR A 186 15.23 -3.45 -2.35
C TYR A 186 15.31 -4.30 -1.09
N THR A 187 14.70 -3.88 0.02
CA THR A 187 14.87 -4.56 1.31
C THR A 187 14.35 -5.99 1.35
N HIS A 188 13.34 -6.33 0.53
CA HIS A 188 12.82 -7.70 0.42
C HIS A 188 13.76 -8.63 -0.36
N LEU A 189 14.63 -8.08 -1.24
CA LEU A 189 15.62 -8.86 -2.01
C LEU A 189 16.86 -9.20 -1.18
N THR A 190 17.16 -8.42 -0.13
CA THR A 190 18.41 -8.49 0.62
C THR A 190 18.28 -9.13 2.00
N LEU A 191 17.06 -9.42 2.46
CA LEU A 191 16.88 -10.13 3.73
C LEU A 191 17.28 -11.58 3.56
N PRO A 192 18.25 -12.06 4.38
CA PRO A 192 18.50 -13.48 4.44
C PRO A 192 17.21 -14.18 4.89
N THR A 193 16.73 -15.11 4.08
CA THR A 193 15.77 -16.12 4.54
C THR A 193 16.41 -16.81 5.72
N LYS A 194 16.02 -16.47 6.94
CA LYS A 194 16.33 -17.32 8.06
C LYS A 194 15.67 -18.67 7.79
N ALA A 195 16.54 -19.65 7.51
CA ALA A 195 16.18 -21.05 7.44
C ALA A 195 15.57 -21.51 8.78
#